data_6526d8bc6961186a879af0f18fe69d66
#
_entry.id   6526d8bc6961186a879af0f18fe69d66
#
_cell.length_a   1.000
_cell.length_b   1.000
_cell.length_c   1.000
_cell.angle_alpha   90.00
_cell.angle_beta   90.00
_cell.angle_gamma   90.00
#
_symmetry.space_group_name_H-M   'P 1'
#
loop_
_entity.id
_entity.type
_entity.pdbx_description
1 polymer ?
#
loop_
_entity_poly.entity_id
_entity_poly.type
_entity_poly.pdbx_seq_one_letter_code
_entity_poly.pdbx_strand_id
1 'polypeptide(L)'
;MNDITSRPDLPDRLSGHPHSPHHVAEIFQHNIGIRLNGKERFDIEEYCISEGWVKFPSPKAKDRRGQPLLITLKGTVEAFYK
;
A
#
# COMPACT_ATOMS: atom_id res chain seq x y z
N MET A 1 -26.66 9.64 3.25
CA MET A 1 -25.98 9.75 3.37
C MET A 1 -24.98 9.60 2.97
N ASN A 2 -24.35 9.91 2.83
CA ASN A 2 -23.52 9.69 2.36
C ASN A 2 -22.41 9.11 2.81
N ASP A 3 -22.10 8.26 2.47
CA ASP A 3 -21.08 7.37 2.91
C ASP A 3 -19.69 7.82 2.66
N ILE A 4 -19.55 8.87 1.93
CA ILE A 4 -18.26 9.47 1.65
C ILE A 4 -17.60 9.92 2.94
N THR A 5 -18.41 10.39 3.88
CA THR A 5 -17.87 10.89 5.13
C THR A 5 -17.51 9.79 6.12
N SER A 6 -17.90 8.56 5.83
CA SER A 6 -17.62 7.46 6.75
C SER A 6 -16.33 6.72 6.43
N ARG A 7 -15.67 7.05 5.31
CA ARG A 7 -14.40 6.40 5.00
C ARG A 7 -13.27 7.04 5.81
N PRO A 8 -12.42 6.24 6.44
CA PRO A 8 -11.30 6.80 7.21
C PRO A 8 -10.28 7.48 6.29
N ASP A 9 -9.58 8.45 6.84
CA ASP A 9 -8.49 9.09 6.10
C ASP A 9 -7.38 8.08 5.87
N LEU A 10 -6.79 8.14 4.68
CA LEU A 10 -5.68 7.26 4.36
C LEU A 10 -4.44 7.72 5.12
N PRO A 11 -3.77 6.82 5.85
CA PRO A 11 -2.60 7.21 6.65
C PRO A 11 -1.39 7.47 5.78
N ASP A 12 -0.40 8.12 6.36
CA ASP A 12 0.89 8.35 5.71
C ASP A 12 1.59 7.04 5.37
N ARG A 13 1.44 6.02 6.22
CA ARG A 13 2.02 4.70 6.00
C ARG A 13 0.96 3.64 6.22
N LEU A 14 0.85 2.72 5.29
CA LEU A 14 -0.15 1.66 5.34
C LEU A 14 0.44 0.38 4.79
N SER A 15 0.16 -0.74 5.45
CA SER A 15 0.58 -2.06 5.00
C SER A 15 -0.62 -2.95 4.77
N GLY A 16 -0.62 -3.70 3.69
CA GLY A 16 -1.62 -4.74 3.45
C GLY A 16 -1.39 -6.01 4.24
N HIS A 17 -0.26 -6.12 4.91
CA HIS A 17 0.07 -7.31 5.67
C HIS A 17 -0.58 -7.26 7.06
N PRO A 18 -1.45 -8.22 7.41
CA PRO A 18 -2.21 -8.15 8.66
C PRO A 18 -1.37 -8.10 9.93
N HIS A 19 -0.16 -8.63 9.88
CA HIS A 19 0.73 -8.63 11.06
C HIS A 19 1.55 -7.36 11.20
N SER A 20 1.48 -6.46 10.23
CA SER A 20 2.22 -5.22 10.30
C SER A 20 1.55 -4.24 11.26
N PRO A 21 2.31 -3.48 12.07
CA PRO A 21 1.73 -2.43 12.91
C PRO A 21 1.11 -1.30 12.09
N HIS A 22 1.38 -1.25 10.79
CA HIS A 22 0.83 -0.23 9.89
C HIS A 22 -0.39 -0.73 9.13
N HIS A 23 -0.90 -1.90 9.46
CA HIS A 23 -2.11 -2.43 8.85
C HIS A 23 -3.35 -1.84 9.53
N VAL A 24 -4.27 -1.31 8.72
CA VAL A 24 -5.54 -0.78 9.21
C VAL A 24 -6.66 -1.49 8.48
N ALA A 25 -7.28 -2.45 9.15
CA ALA A 25 -8.27 -3.32 8.51
C ALA A 25 -9.47 -2.54 7.95
N GLU A 26 -9.89 -1.48 8.63
CA GLU A 26 -11.05 -0.69 8.19
C GLU A 26 -10.85 -0.10 6.81
N ILE A 27 -9.64 0.32 6.50
CA ILE A 27 -9.32 0.92 5.19
C ILE A 27 -9.49 -0.11 4.09
N PHE A 28 -9.11 -1.36 4.36
CA PHE A 28 -9.16 -2.43 3.36
C PHE A 28 -10.57 -2.96 3.11
N GLN A 29 -11.58 -2.45 3.81
CA GLN A 29 -12.96 -2.69 3.44
C GLN A 29 -13.37 -1.88 2.21
N HIS A 30 -12.55 -0.93 1.81
CA HIS A 30 -12.79 -0.09 0.64
C HIS A 30 -11.75 -0.40 -0.43
N ASN A 31 -12.03 -0.02 -1.66
CA ASN A 31 -11.05 -0.16 -2.73
C ASN A 31 -10.05 1.00 -2.66
N ILE A 32 -8.78 0.67 -2.61
CA ILE A 32 -7.71 1.65 -2.47
C ILE A 32 -6.82 1.59 -3.69
N GLY A 33 -6.42 2.76 -4.19
CA GLY A 33 -5.45 2.87 -5.25
C GLY A 33 -4.18 3.53 -4.76
N ILE A 34 -3.06 3.13 -5.33
CA ILE A 34 -1.74 3.68 -5.03
C ILE A 34 -1.12 4.13 -6.35
N ARG A 35 -0.63 5.37 -6.38
CA ARG A 35 0.15 5.87 -7.52
C ARG A 35 1.58 6.10 -7.10
N LEU A 36 2.50 5.71 -7.97
CA LEU A 36 3.91 6.03 -7.80
C LEU A 36 4.34 6.83 -9.02
N ASN A 37 4.80 8.05 -8.78
CA ASN A 37 5.21 8.98 -9.85
C ASN A 37 4.11 9.18 -10.89
N GLY A 38 2.87 9.26 -10.42
CA GLY A 38 1.72 9.51 -11.29
C GLY A 38 1.14 8.29 -11.98
N LYS A 39 1.72 7.12 -11.77
CA LYS A 39 1.20 5.88 -12.37
C LYS A 39 0.59 5.00 -11.30
N GLU A 40 -0.61 4.53 -11.55
CA GLU A 40 -1.27 3.62 -10.62
C GLU A 40 -0.59 2.25 -10.65
N ARG A 41 -0.36 1.70 -9.44
CA ARG A 41 0.22 0.38 -9.27
C ARG A 41 -0.80 -0.51 -8.56
N PHE A 42 -0.82 -1.78 -8.95
CA PHE A 42 -1.79 -2.73 -8.42
C PHE A 42 -1.14 -3.80 -7.54
N ASP A 43 0.18 -3.75 -7.41
CA ASP A 43 0.97 -4.79 -6.73
C ASP A 43 1.56 -4.32 -5.41
N ILE A 44 1.16 -3.16 -4.92
CA ILE A 44 1.77 -2.56 -3.73
C ILE A 44 1.24 -3.22 -2.46
N GLU A 45 2.15 -3.64 -1.59
CA GLU A 45 1.80 -4.19 -0.29
C GLU A 45 1.96 -3.18 0.84
N GLU A 46 2.84 -2.22 0.68
CA GLU A 46 3.06 -1.21 1.70
C GLU A 46 3.51 0.08 1.04
N TYR A 47 3.14 1.21 1.63
CA TYR A 47 3.60 2.51 1.15
C TYR A 47 3.92 3.43 2.32
N CYS A 48 4.73 4.44 2.05
CA CYS A 48 4.94 5.55 2.96
C CYS A 48 5.04 6.83 2.14
N ILE A 49 4.08 7.74 2.36
CA ILE A 49 4.00 8.96 1.57
C ILE A 49 5.10 9.94 1.97
N SER A 50 5.30 10.14 3.27
CA SER A 50 6.28 11.12 3.74
C SER A 50 7.70 10.74 3.39
N GLU A 51 8.02 9.45 3.39
CA GLU A 51 9.35 8.98 3.01
C GLU A 51 9.47 8.71 1.52
N GLY A 52 8.35 8.66 0.82
CA GLY A 52 8.35 8.52 -0.63
C GLY A 52 8.79 7.17 -1.13
N TRP A 53 8.18 6.09 -0.65
CA TRP A 53 8.49 4.76 -1.14
C TRP A 53 7.26 3.85 -1.11
N VAL A 54 7.34 2.80 -1.93
CA VAL A 54 6.36 1.70 -1.92
C VAL A 54 7.11 0.38 -1.90
N LYS A 55 6.45 -0.66 -1.42
CA LYS A 55 7.00 -2.03 -1.45
C LYS A 55 6.03 -2.94 -2.17
N PHE A 56 6.59 -3.85 -2.96
CA PHE A 56 5.79 -4.83 -3.69
C PHE A 56 6.56 -6.15 -3.78
N PRO A 57 5.85 -7.29 -3.93
CA PRO A 57 6.51 -8.58 -3.98
C PRO A 57 7.20 -8.79 -5.31
N SER A 58 8.43 -9.32 -5.24
CA SER A 58 9.16 -9.66 -6.46
C SER A 58 8.55 -10.92 -7.10
N PRO A 59 8.30 -10.91 -8.41
CA PRO A 59 7.82 -12.12 -9.07
C PRO A 59 8.89 -13.17 -9.26
N LYS A 60 10.17 -12.82 -9.10
CA LYS A 60 11.28 -13.73 -9.40
C LYS A 60 12.11 -14.12 -8.20
N ALA A 61 12.24 -13.22 -7.22
CA ALA A 61 13.10 -13.47 -6.07
C ALA A 61 12.28 -13.93 -4.89
N LYS A 62 12.74 -14.99 -4.23
CA LYS A 62 12.08 -15.54 -3.05
C LYS A 62 13.09 -15.74 -1.95
N ASP A 63 12.62 -15.67 -0.70
CA ASP A 63 13.46 -15.96 0.43
C ASP A 63 13.59 -17.48 0.64
N ARG A 64 14.29 -17.87 1.71
CA ARG A 64 14.51 -19.30 1.99
C ARG A 64 13.22 -20.07 2.27
N ARG A 65 12.17 -19.39 2.66
CA ARG A 65 10.87 -19.99 2.97
C ARG A 65 9.95 -20.04 1.76
N GLY A 66 10.44 -19.61 0.60
CA GLY A 66 9.63 -19.59 -0.61
C GLY A 66 8.71 -18.40 -0.73
N GLN A 67 8.82 -17.40 0.14
CA GLN A 67 8.00 -16.21 0.08
C GLN A 67 8.65 -15.15 -0.78
N PRO A 68 7.86 -14.39 -1.56
CA PRO A 68 8.44 -13.35 -2.41
C PRO A 68 9.16 -12.30 -1.57
N LEU A 69 10.32 -11.89 -2.04
CA LEU A 69 11.04 -10.77 -1.43
C LEU A 69 10.33 -9.47 -1.82
N LEU A 70 10.27 -8.54 -0.88
CA LEU A 70 9.69 -7.24 -1.15
C LEU A 70 10.74 -6.32 -1.75
N ILE A 71 10.34 -5.65 -2.83
CA ILE A 71 11.17 -4.66 -3.51
C ILE A 71 10.69 -3.29 -3.10
N THR A 72 11.62 -2.38 -2.79
CA THR A 72 11.30 -1.00 -2.44
C THR A 72 11.62 -0.11 -3.62
N LEU A 73 10.62 0.69 -4.05
CA LEU A 73 10.82 1.74 -5.06
C LEU A 73 10.56 3.09 -4.42
N LYS A 74 11.41 4.05 -4.72
CA LYS A 74 11.26 5.41 -4.23
C LYS A 74 10.65 6.31 -5.27
N GLY A 75 9.87 7.30 -4.82
CA GLY A 75 9.23 8.25 -5.70
C GLY A 75 8.11 8.98 -4.99
N THR A 76 7.32 9.72 -5.76
CA THR A 76 6.15 10.41 -5.23
C THR A 76 5.01 9.42 -5.08
N VAL A 77 4.52 9.26 -3.87
CA VAL A 77 3.48 8.28 -3.55
C VAL A 77 2.18 9.00 -3.28
N GLU A 78 1.10 8.51 -3.90
CA GLU A 78 -0.25 8.98 -3.65
C GLU A 78 -1.14 7.80 -3.33
N ALA A 79 -1.98 7.95 -2.32
CA ALA A 79 -2.98 6.95 -1.98
C ALA A 79 -4.36 7.58 -2.09
N PHE A 80 -5.32 6.82 -2.59
CA PHE A 80 -6.66 7.33 -2.81
C PHE A 80 -7.69 6.21 -2.74
N TYR A 81 -8.94 6.57 -2.49
CA TYR A 81 -10.04 5.62 -2.62
C TYR A 81 -10.54 5.61 -4.05
N LYS A 82 -10.81 4.42 -4.55
CA LYS A 82 -11.34 4.27 -5.90
C LYS A 82 -12.85 4.45 -5.95
#